data_f72be656f872a21a476b51c2dee41acd
#
_entry.id   f72be656f872a21a476b51c2dee41acd
#
_cell.length_a   1.000
_cell.length_b   1.000
_cell.length_c   1.000
_cell.angle_alpha   90.00
_cell.angle_beta   90.00
_cell.angle_gamma   90.00
#
_symmetry.space_group_name_H-M   'P 1'
#
loop_
_entity.id
_entity.type
_entity.pdbx_description
1 polymer ?
#
loop_
_entity_poly.entity_id
_entity_poly.type
_entity_poly.pdbx_seq_one_letter_code
_entity_poly.pdbx_strand_id
1 'polypeptide(L)'
;MRFVDEAVISVKAGKGGNGCVSFRREKFVPRGGPDGGDGGDGGSIILRADSRLLSLYDFRIMRHYEAQNGQGGMGSQRYGRKGEDLVLNLPVGTLVFEQTPEGEHMLTDLAEAGDEYLVVRGGRGGKGNEHFKSSTMRAPRFAQPGEPGEERNLRLELKILADAGIIGLPNAGKSTF
;
A
#
# COMPACT_ATOMS: atom_id res chain seq x y z
N MET A 1 7.67 -9.45 27.88
CA MET A 1 7.28 -8.71 26.66
C MET A 1 8.38 -7.68 26.36
N ARG A 2 9.00 -7.71 25.17
CA ARG A 2 9.98 -6.65 24.82
C ARG A 2 9.19 -5.47 24.29
N PHE A 3 9.25 -4.35 24.98
CA PHE A 3 8.68 -3.09 24.52
C PHE A 3 9.61 -2.47 23.44
N VAL A 4 9.05 -2.05 22.33
CA VAL A 4 9.76 -1.38 21.23
C VAL A 4 8.95 -0.16 20.85
N ASP A 5 9.57 0.99 20.93
CA ASP A 5 9.02 2.33 20.69
C ASP A 5 9.38 2.91 19.32
N GLU A 6 10.33 2.31 18.62
CA GLU A 6 10.79 2.75 17.30
C GLU A 6 11.00 1.56 16.37
N ALA A 7 10.54 1.70 15.12
CA ALA A 7 10.77 0.73 14.05
C ALA A 7 10.93 1.43 12.69
N VAL A 8 11.76 0.85 11.82
CA VAL A 8 11.92 1.28 10.43
C VAL A 8 11.41 0.19 9.52
N ILE A 9 10.48 0.54 8.63
CA ILE A 9 9.85 -0.38 7.69
C ILE A 9 9.88 0.19 6.27
N SER A 10 9.84 -0.71 5.29
CA SER A 10 9.62 -0.39 3.88
C SER A 10 8.22 -0.85 3.47
N VAL A 11 7.46 0.03 2.87
CA VAL A 11 6.10 -0.24 2.39
C VAL A 11 6.05 -0.04 0.88
N LYS A 12 5.45 -1.01 0.17
CA LYS A 12 5.33 -0.99 -1.27
C LYS A 12 3.90 -1.35 -1.68
N ALA A 13 3.27 -0.46 -2.40
CA ALA A 13 1.94 -0.72 -2.95
C ALA A 13 2.01 -1.67 -4.15
N GLY A 14 0.91 -2.34 -4.43
CA GLY A 14 0.79 -3.25 -5.56
C GLY A 14 0.92 -2.53 -6.91
N LYS A 15 1.55 -3.18 -7.87
CA LYS A 15 1.58 -2.74 -9.26
C LYS A 15 0.20 -2.96 -9.90
N GLY A 16 -0.22 -2.05 -10.79
CA GLY A 16 -1.38 -2.25 -11.65
C GLY A 16 -1.16 -3.41 -12.63
N GLY A 17 -2.20 -4.17 -12.92
CA GLY A 17 -2.20 -5.21 -13.95
C GLY A 17 -2.05 -4.63 -15.35
N ASN A 18 -1.46 -5.35 -16.27
CA ASN A 18 -1.33 -4.92 -17.66
C ASN A 18 -2.68 -5.04 -18.40
N GLY A 19 -2.95 -4.11 -19.32
CA GLY A 19 -4.03 -4.27 -20.28
C GLY A 19 -3.77 -5.45 -21.23
N CYS A 20 -4.84 -6.01 -21.75
CA CYS A 20 -4.79 -7.17 -22.67
C CYS A 20 -4.86 -6.73 -24.12
N VAL A 21 -4.12 -7.44 -24.97
CA VAL A 21 -4.29 -7.37 -26.44
C VAL A 21 -5.03 -8.61 -26.87
N SER A 22 -6.30 -8.45 -27.25
CA SER A 22 -7.16 -9.55 -27.73
C SER A 22 -8.07 -9.06 -28.84
N PHE A 23 -8.53 -10.01 -29.66
CA PHE A 23 -9.46 -9.77 -30.76
C PHE A 23 -10.58 -10.79 -30.72
N ARG A 24 -11.81 -10.33 -30.82
CA ARG A 24 -13.01 -11.17 -30.83
C ARG A 24 -12.93 -12.19 -31.95
N ARG A 25 -13.11 -13.45 -31.62
CA ARG A 25 -13.17 -14.56 -32.56
C ARG A 25 -14.37 -15.43 -32.25
N GLU A 26 -15.34 -15.45 -33.16
CA GLU A 26 -16.54 -16.28 -33.04
C GLU A 26 -16.77 -17.05 -34.34
N LYS A 27 -17.61 -18.10 -34.28
CA LYS A 27 -17.87 -19.01 -35.40
C LYS A 27 -18.24 -18.28 -36.69
N PHE A 28 -18.95 -17.15 -36.61
CA PHE A 28 -19.41 -16.37 -37.75
C PHE A 28 -18.75 -14.97 -37.84
N VAL A 29 -17.77 -14.69 -37.00
CA VAL A 29 -17.01 -13.40 -36.95
C VAL A 29 -15.52 -13.69 -36.93
N PRO A 30 -14.92 -14.12 -38.07
CA PRO A 30 -13.51 -14.51 -38.11
C PRO A 30 -12.55 -13.32 -37.94
N ARG A 31 -12.99 -12.08 -38.15
CA ARG A 31 -12.21 -10.82 -38.01
C ARG A 31 -12.96 -9.85 -37.10
N GLY A 32 -13.15 -10.23 -35.83
CA GLY A 32 -13.74 -9.33 -34.84
C GLY A 32 -12.81 -8.18 -34.47
N GLY A 33 -13.37 -7.12 -33.89
CA GLY A 33 -12.62 -5.97 -33.37
C GLY A 33 -11.79 -6.31 -32.13
N PRO A 34 -10.99 -5.33 -31.64
CA PRO A 34 -10.27 -5.50 -30.39
C PRO A 34 -11.25 -5.66 -29.23
N ASP A 35 -10.96 -6.60 -28.33
CA ASP A 35 -11.77 -6.95 -27.16
C ASP A 35 -10.92 -7.20 -25.91
N GLY A 36 -9.71 -6.71 -25.89
CA GLY A 36 -8.84 -6.83 -24.72
C GLY A 36 -9.29 -5.92 -23.57
N GLY A 37 -9.53 -6.53 -22.40
CA GLY A 37 -9.92 -5.82 -21.19
C GLY A 37 -8.76 -5.14 -20.48
N ASP A 38 -9.08 -4.25 -19.54
CA ASP A 38 -8.11 -3.50 -18.74
C ASP A 38 -7.52 -4.36 -17.63
N GLY A 39 -6.30 -4.03 -17.20
CA GLY A 39 -5.74 -4.56 -15.97
C GLY A 39 -6.42 -3.94 -14.74
N GLY A 40 -6.44 -4.68 -13.63
CA GLY A 40 -6.91 -4.18 -12.34
C GLY A 40 -5.86 -3.29 -11.67
N ASP A 41 -6.30 -2.37 -10.82
CA ASP A 41 -5.41 -1.55 -10.00
C ASP A 41 -4.67 -2.40 -8.97
N GLY A 42 -3.47 -1.99 -8.57
CA GLY A 42 -2.75 -2.57 -7.44
C GLY A 42 -3.39 -2.18 -6.11
N GLY A 43 -3.17 -3.00 -5.09
CA GLY A 43 -3.58 -2.69 -3.72
C GLY A 43 -2.75 -1.57 -3.11
N SER A 44 -3.37 -0.78 -2.25
CA SER A 44 -2.73 0.29 -1.46
C SER A 44 -2.36 -0.21 -0.07
N ILE A 45 -1.53 0.55 0.66
CA ILE A 45 -1.24 0.28 2.08
C ILE A 45 -1.82 1.38 2.94
N ILE A 46 -2.59 0.98 3.94
CA ILE A 46 -3.27 1.85 4.88
C ILE A 46 -2.73 1.55 6.29
N LEU A 47 -2.32 2.58 7.00
CA LEU A 47 -1.97 2.50 8.41
C LEU A 47 -3.22 2.76 9.24
N ARG A 48 -3.46 1.95 10.27
CA ARG A 48 -4.64 2.10 11.16
C ARG A 48 -4.21 2.03 12.62
N ALA A 49 -4.68 2.96 13.43
CA ALA A 49 -4.48 2.95 14.87
C ALA A 49 -5.35 1.89 15.55
N ASP A 50 -4.74 1.00 16.33
CA ASP A 50 -5.41 -0.06 17.09
C ASP A 50 -5.04 0.05 18.58
N SER A 51 -6.03 0.31 19.42
CA SER A 51 -5.84 0.45 20.87
C SER A 51 -5.44 -0.84 21.60
N ARG A 52 -5.55 -1.99 20.93
CA ARG A 52 -5.13 -3.28 21.49
C ARG A 52 -3.63 -3.52 21.37
N LEU A 53 -2.95 -2.76 20.53
CA LEU A 53 -1.51 -2.85 20.34
C LEU A 53 -0.80 -1.89 21.29
N LEU A 54 0.27 -2.36 21.94
CA LEU A 54 1.03 -1.60 22.92
C LEU A 54 2.50 -1.37 22.54
N SER A 55 2.95 -1.95 21.43
CA SER A 55 4.36 -1.93 21.03
C SER A 55 4.52 -2.09 19.53
N LEU A 56 5.63 -1.56 18.99
CA LEU A 56 6.04 -1.73 17.60
C LEU A 56 6.92 -2.98 17.36
N TYR A 57 6.88 -3.95 18.27
CA TYR A 57 7.77 -5.11 18.27
C TYR A 57 7.69 -5.91 16.95
N ASP A 58 6.49 -6.15 16.42
CA ASP A 58 6.29 -6.93 15.20
C ASP A 58 6.89 -6.23 13.97
N PHE A 59 6.84 -4.88 13.94
CA PHE A 59 7.42 -4.06 12.88
C PHE A 59 8.96 -4.00 12.91
N ARG A 60 9.56 -4.31 14.05
CA ARG A 60 11.02 -4.47 14.16
C ARG A 60 11.49 -5.80 13.59
N ILE A 61 10.67 -6.84 13.66
CA ILE A 61 10.97 -8.17 13.11
C ILE A 61 10.70 -8.18 11.61
N MET A 62 9.48 -7.84 11.22
CA MET A 62 9.07 -7.78 9.82
C MET A 62 9.11 -6.34 9.33
N ARG A 63 10.04 -6.08 8.41
CA ARG A 63 10.34 -4.71 7.95
C ARG A 63 9.84 -4.39 6.54
N HIS A 64 9.42 -5.39 5.79
CA HIS A 64 8.97 -5.23 4.41
C HIS A 64 7.52 -5.64 4.28
N TYR A 65 6.71 -4.72 3.78
CA TYR A 65 5.28 -4.92 3.56
C TYR A 65 4.94 -4.57 2.12
N GLU A 66 4.31 -5.53 1.42
CA GLU A 66 3.87 -5.32 0.05
C GLU A 66 2.37 -5.61 -0.07
N ALA A 67 1.63 -4.72 -0.73
CA ALA A 67 0.24 -4.95 -1.08
C ALA A 67 0.14 -5.78 -2.37
N GLN A 68 -1.02 -6.36 -2.60
CA GLN A 68 -1.26 -7.24 -3.74
C GLN A 68 -1.26 -6.48 -5.07
N ASN A 69 -0.62 -7.06 -6.08
CA ASN A 69 -0.67 -6.52 -7.44
C ASN A 69 -2.05 -6.73 -8.07
N GLY A 70 -2.45 -5.82 -8.95
CA GLY A 70 -3.61 -6.00 -9.81
C GLY A 70 -3.39 -7.10 -10.85
N GLN A 71 -4.45 -7.79 -11.20
CA GLN A 71 -4.42 -8.83 -12.24
C GLN A 71 -4.45 -8.20 -13.63
N GLY A 72 -3.78 -8.83 -14.59
CA GLY A 72 -3.86 -8.42 -16.00
C GLY A 72 -5.27 -8.58 -16.58
N GLY A 73 -5.62 -7.73 -17.54
CA GLY A 73 -6.83 -7.88 -18.32
C GLY A 73 -6.80 -9.17 -19.16
N MET A 74 -7.96 -9.59 -19.61
CA MET A 74 -8.14 -10.79 -20.43
C MET A 74 -8.95 -10.46 -21.70
N GLY A 75 -9.01 -11.40 -22.64
CA GLY A 75 -9.88 -11.29 -23.80
C GLY A 75 -11.36 -11.30 -23.45
N SER A 76 -12.21 -10.96 -24.42
CA SER A 76 -13.66 -10.86 -24.27
C SER A 76 -14.08 -9.79 -23.24
N GLN A 77 -13.41 -8.66 -23.27
CA GLN A 77 -13.67 -7.48 -22.41
C GLN A 77 -13.62 -7.79 -20.89
N ARG A 78 -12.86 -8.82 -20.48
CA ARG A 78 -12.73 -9.17 -19.07
C ARG A 78 -11.64 -8.34 -18.42
N TYR A 79 -12.04 -7.55 -17.43
CA TYR A 79 -11.13 -6.73 -16.63
C TYR A 79 -10.37 -7.58 -15.62
N GLY A 80 -9.12 -7.20 -15.35
CA GLY A 80 -8.34 -7.78 -14.26
C GLY A 80 -8.91 -7.38 -12.90
N ARG A 81 -8.82 -8.29 -11.92
CA ARG A 81 -9.23 -8.00 -10.54
C ARG A 81 -8.27 -6.98 -9.91
N LYS A 82 -8.81 -6.02 -9.17
CA LYS A 82 -8.03 -5.13 -8.31
C LYS A 82 -7.27 -5.94 -7.24
N GLY A 83 -6.02 -5.56 -6.95
CA GLY A 83 -5.27 -6.08 -5.81
C GLY A 83 -5.90 -5.65 -4.48
N GLU A 84 -5.81 -6.50 -3.48
CA GLU A 84 -6.32 -6.21 -2.13
C GLU A 84 -5.44 -5.17 -1.44
N ASP A 85 -6.08 -4.23 -0.75
CA ASP A 85 -5.40 -3.25 0.08
C ASP A 85 -4.87 -3.92 1.35
N LEU A 86 -3.66 -3.56 1.77
CA LEU A 86 -3.04 -4.06 2.99
C LEU A 86 -3.23 -3.04 4.12
N VAL A 87 -3.86 -3.47 5.21
CA VAL A 87 -4.00 -2.64 6.41
C VAL A 87 -2.96 -3.06 7.44
N LEU A 88 -2.12 -2.12 7.86
CA LEU A 88 -1.13 -2.29 8.92
C LEU A 88 -1.67 -1.64 10.20
N ASN A 89 -1.94 -2.46 11.20
CA ASN A 89 -2.41 -1.97 12.50
C ASN A 89 -1.21 -1.54 13.35
N LEU A 90 -1.24 -0.31 13.83
CA LEU A 90 -0.22 0.33 14.66
C LEU A 90 -0.79 0.72 16.03
N PRO A 91 0.02 0.78 17.08
CA PRO A 91 -0.43 1.30 18.37
C PRO A 91 -0.95 2.75 18.25
N VAL A 92 -1.94 3.09 19.06
CA VAL A 92 -2.39 4.49 19.19
C VAL A 92 -1.24 5.37 19.70
N GLY A 93 -1.11 6.58 19.17
CA GLY A 93 -0.01 7.49 19.49
C GLY A 93 1.25 7.24 18.68
N THR A 94 1.18 6.50 17.56
CA THR A 94 2.32 6.30 16.66
C THR A 94 2.48 7.50 15.72
N LEU A 95 3.66 8.10 15.74
CA LEU A 95 4.12 9.07 14.74
C LEU A 95 4.72 8.33 13.55
N VAL A 96 4.38 8.77 12.36
CA VAL A 96 4.86 8.19 11.12
C VAL A 96 5.68 9.22 10.35
N PHE A 97 6.93 8.89 10.08
CA PHE A 97 7.85 9.73 9.31
C PHE A 97 8.24 9.02 8.02
N GLU A 98 8.30 9.75 6.92
CA GLU A 98 8.91 9.29 5.68
C GLU A 98 10.40 9.59 5.70
N GLN A 99 11.21 8.58 5.41
CA GLN A 99 12.66 8.73 5.25
C GLN A 99 12.98 8.94 3.77
N THR A 100 13.49 10.12 3.45
CA THR A 100 13.97 10.45 2.10
C THR A 100 15.47 10.76 2.15
N PRO A 101 16.20 10.74 1.01
CA PRO A 101 17.60 11.16 0.97
C PRO A 101 17.85 12.60 1.44
N GLU A 102 16.81 13.45 1.40
CA GLU A 102 16.86 14.86 1.80
C GLU A 102 16.57 15.06 3.30
N GLY A 103 16.07 14.03 3.99
CA GLY A 103 15.72 14.09 5.40
C GLY A 103 14.44 13.32 5.75
N GLU A 104 13.95 13.54 6.96
CA GLU A 104 12.72 12.93 7.45
C GLU A 104 11.58 13.95 7.45
N HIS A 105 10.40 13.49 7.01
CA HIS A 105 9.18 14.30 7.00
C HIS A 105 8.07 13.56 7.74
N MET A 106 7.43 14.24 8.70
CA MET A 106 6.28 13.68 9.39
C MET A 106 5.09 13.62 8.43
N LEU A 107 4.53 12.41 8.25
CA LEU A 107 3.35 12.17 7.41
C LEU A 107 2.06 12.29 8.21
N THR A 108 2.00 11.66 9.37
CA THR A 108 0.80 11.62 10.21
C THR A 108 1.11 11.27 11.66
N ASP A 109 0.15 11.59 12.53
CA ASP A 109 0.09 11.20 13.93
C ASP A 109 -1.21 10.40 14.11
N LEU A 110 -1.09 9.13 14.43
CA LEU A 110 -2.21 8.24 14.70
C LEU A 110 -2.63 8.36 16.18
N ALA A 111 -3.28 9.49 16.53
CA ALA A 111 -3.56 9.87 17.89
C ALA A 111 -4.75 9.15 18.52
N GLU A 112 -5.75 8.78 17.72
CA GLU A 112 -6.99 8.17 18.18
C GLU A 112 -7.17 6.76 17.62
N ALA A 113 -7.84 5.89 18.39
CA ALA A 113 -8.16 4.54 17.93
C ALA A 113 -9.08 4.58 16.71
N GLY A 114 -8.70 3.88 15.65
CA GLY A 114 -9.44 3.87 14.38
C GLY A 114 -8.97 4.91 13.37
N ASP A 115 -8.03 5.79 13.71
CA ASP A 115 -7.40 6.69 12.75
C ASP A 115 -6.78 5.89 11.61
N GLU A 116 -7.02 6.33 10.38
CA GLU A 116 -6.49 5.70 9.17
C GLU A 116 -5.70 6.70 8.34
N TYR A 117 -4.59 6.24 7.78
CA TYR A 117 -3.77 7.02 6.86
C TYR A 117 -3.35 6.18 5.67
N LEU A 118 -3.69 6.63 4.46
CA LEU A 118 -3.26 6.02 3.21
C LEU A 118 -1.80 6.42 2.94
N VAL A 119 -0.87 5.51 3.17
CA VAL A 119 0.57 5.80 3.11
C VAL A 119 1.17 5.64 1.72
N VAL A 120 0.75 4.61 0.97
CA VAL A 120 1.16 4.37 -0.42
C VAL A 120 -0.03 3.89 -1.26
N ARG A 121 -0.12 4.40 -2.47
CA ARG A 121 -1.20 4.08 -3.41
C ARG A 121 -0.76 3.01 -4.40
N GLY A 122 -1.67 2.08 -4.68
CA GLY A 122 -1.50 1.10 -5.74
C GLY A 122 -1.38 1.74 -7.12
N GLY A 123 -0.62 1.11 -8.00
CA GLY A 123 -0.50 1.53 -9.39
C GLY A 123 -1.81 1.31 -10.14
N ARG A 124 -2.11 2.15 -11.12
CA ARG A 124 -3.30 2.01 -11.96
C ARG A 124 -3.16 0.84 -12.93
N GLY A 125 -4.25 0.15 -13.20
CA GLY A 125 -4.32 -0.86 -14.23
C GLY A 125 -4.14 -0.27 -15.62
N GLY A 126 -3.43 -0.98 -16.49
CA GLY A 126 -3.24 -0.58 -17.89
C GLY A 126 -4.50 -0.81 -18.73
N LYS A 127 -4.75 0.06 -19.69
CA LYS A 127 -5.89 -0.06 -20.59
C LYS A 127 -5.67 -1.14 -21.65
N GLY A 128 -6.72 -1.95 -21.93
CA GLY A 128 -6.72 -2.94 -22.97
C GLY A 128 -6.76 -2.32 -24.38
N ASN A 129 -6.49 -3.13 -25.42
CA ASN A 129 -6.44 -2.64 -26.78
C ASN A 129 -7.77 -2.11 -27.31
N GLU A 130 -8.89 -2.44 -26.69
CA GLU A 130 -10.21 -1.93 -27.03
C GLU A 130 -10.28 -0.40 -26.97
N HIS A 131 -9.62 0.21 -25.96
CA HIS A 131 -9.60 1.66 -25.77
C HIS A 131 -8.82 2.42 -26.85
N PHE A 132 -7.95 1.76 -27.58
CA PHE A 132 -7.09 2.38 -28.61
C PHE A 132 -7.66 2.24 -30.03
N LYS A 133 -8.89 1.71 -30.15
CA LYS A 133 -9.59 1.64 -31.43
C LYS A 133 -9.97 3.05 -31.90
N SER A 134 -9.62 3.36 -33.16
CA SER A 134 -9.97 4.62 -33.81
C SER A 134 -10.36 4.37 -35.25
N SER A 135 -10.84 5.42 -35.96
CA SER A 135 -11.18 5.36 -37.39
C SER A 135 -9.97 4.99 -38.24
N THR A 136 -8.78 5.45 -37.87
CA THR A 136 -7.51 5.17 -38.54
C THR A 136 -6.85 3.88 -38.09
N MET A 137 -7.10 3.44 -36.83
CA MET A 137 -6.53 2.22 -36.25
C MET A 137 -7.63 1.29 -35.76
N ARG A 138 -8.19 0.48 -36.66
CA ARG A 138 -9.31 -0.43 -36.33
C ARG A 138 -8.91 -1.67 -35.55
N ALA A 139 -7.64 -2.06 -35.59
CA ALA A 139 -7.12 -3.27 -34.95
C ALA A 139 -5.80 -2.99 -34.20
N PRO A 140 -5.82 -2.21 -33.09
CA PRO A 140 -4.61 -1.93 -32.31
C PRO A 140 -4.04 -3.20 -31.71
N ARG A 141 -2.74 -3.45 -31.91
CA ARG A 141 -2.00 -4.62 -31.38
C ARG A 141 -1.13 -4.26 -30.18
N PHE A 142 -1.52 -3.25 -29.43
CA PHE A 142 -0.84 -2.82 -28.22
C PHE A 142 -1.87 -2.56 -27.13
N ALA A 143 -1.44 -2.66 -25.90
CA ALA A 143 -2.17 -2.30 -24.71
C ALA A 143 -1.25 -1.54 -23.76
N GLN A 144 -1.80 -0.83 -22.82
CA GLN A 144 -1.03 -0.07 -21.84
C GLN A 144 -0.54 -1.01 -20.74
N PRO A 145 0.75 -0.94 -20.33
CA PRO A 145 1.22 -1.64 -19.14
C PRO A 145 0.61 -1.01 -17.88
N GLY A 146 0.46 -1.81 -16.81
CA GLY A 146 0.07 -1.29 -15.52
C GLY A 146 1.16 -0.39 -14.93
N GLU A 147 0.74 0.63 -14.18
CA GLU A 147 1.65 1.55 -13.50
C GLU A 147 2.28 0.87 -12.26
N PRO A 148 3.52 1.22 -11.90
CA PRO A 148 4.10 0.76 -10.63
C PRO A 148 3.33 1.36 -9.44
N GLY A 149 3.26 0.64 -8.33
CA GLY A 149 2.76 1.18 -7.06
C GLY A 149 3.80 2.10 -6.42
N GLU A 150 3.34 2.96 -5.52
CA GLU A 150 4.22 3.81 -4.71
C GLU A 150 5.02 2.95 -3.73
N GLU A 151 6.23 3.43 -3.40
CA GLU A 151 7.11 2.80 -2.40
C GLU A 151 7.67 3.88 -1.48
N ARG A 152 7.68 3.61 -0.17
CA ARG A 152 8.23 4.53 0.84
C ARG A 152 8.95 3.77 1.94
N ASN A 153 9.97 4.41 2.50
CA ASN A 153 10.62 3.98 3.74
C ASN A 153 10.07 4.82 4.87
N LEU A 154 9.61 4.16 5.92
CA LEU A 154 8.95 4.80 7.06
C LEU A 154 9.72 4.52 8.33
N ARG A 155 9.85 5.55 9.17
CA ARG A 155 10.20 5.42 10.58
C ARG A 155 8.93 5.63 11.41
N LEU A 156 8.65 4.65 12.23
CA LEU A 156 7.54 4.65 13.17
C LEU A 156 8.09 4.94 14.55
N GLU A 157 7.48 5.86 15.28
CA GLU A 157 7.84 6.24 16.63
C GLU A 157 6.59 6.26 17.51
N LEU A 158 6.59 5.46 18.58
CA LEU A 158 5.48 5.41 19.52
C LEU A 158 5.70 6.42 20.64
N LYS A 159 4.76 7.35 20.80
CA LYS A 159 4.76 8.28 21.94
C LYS A 159 4.48 7.49 23.23
N ILE A 160 5.46 7.45 24.10
CA ILE A 160 5.30 6.85 25.41
C ILE A 160 4.76 7.93 26.36
N LEU A 161 3.51 7.74 26.78
CA LEU A 161 2.96 8.53 27.89
C LEU A 161 3.31 7.77 29.18
N ALA A 162 4.01 8.43 30.08
CA ALA A 162 4.26 7.87 31.41
C ALA A 162 2.96 7.95 32.21
N ASP A 163 2.42 6.79 32.63
CA ASP A 163 1.22 6.71 33.43
C ASP A 163 1.48 7.08 34.90
N ALA A 164 2.74 7.02 35.35
CA ALA A 164 3.16 7.38 36.70
C ALA A 164 4.53 8.03 36.75
N GLY A 165 4.69 9.04 37.59
CA GLY A 165 5.95 9.69 37.90
C GLY A 165 6.36 9.44 39.35
N ILE A 166 7.61 8.99 39.58
CA ILE A 166 8.18 8.84 40.93
C ILE A 166 8.92 10.12 41.29
N ILE A 167 8.37 10.87 42.25
CA ILE A 167 8.99 12.09 42.77
C ILE A 167 9.52 11.80 44.18
N GLY A 168 10.75 12.18 44.46
CA GLY A 168 11.35 12.01 45.76
C GLY A 168 12.66 12.77 45.92
N LEU A 169 13.07 12.94 47.13
CA LEU A 169 14.34 13.60 47.46
C LEU A 169 15.54 12.83 46.89
N PRO A 170 16.70 13.47 46.70
CA PRO A 170 17.94 12.79 46.33
C PRO A 170 18.23 11.66 47.33
N ASN A 171 18.68 10.49 46.84
CA ASN A 171 19.00 9.29 47.64
C ASN A 171 17.81 8.59 48.32
N ALA A 172 16.57 8.84 47.90
CA ALA A 172 15.40 8.18 48.43
C ALA A 172 15.09 6.81 47.77
N GLY A 173 16.06 6.16 47.12
CA GLY A 173 15.92 4.83 46.52
C GLY A 173 15.11 4.78 45.23
N LYS A 174 14.91 5.90 44.50
CA LYS A 174 14.11 5.97 43.25
C LYS A 174 14.63 5.07 42.14
N SER A 175 15.92 4.77 42.12
CA SER A 175 16.58 3.95 41.08
C SER A 175 16.50 2.44 41.36
N THR A 176 15.83 2.00 42.45
CA THR A 176 15.73 0.60 42.87
C THR A 176 14.43 -0.06 42.37
N PHE A 177 13.56 0.70 41.72
CA PHE A 177 12.32 0.21 41.12
C PHE A 177 12.49 -0.22 39.69
#